data_40477357575b3ceb90f6287ae6953ca2
#
_entry.id   40477357575b3ceb90f6287ae6953ca2
#
_cell.length_a   1.000
_cell.length_b   1.000
_cell.length_c   1.000
_cell.angle_alpha   90.00
_cell.angle_beta   90.00
_cell.angle_gamma   90.00
#
_symmetry.space_group_name_H-M   'P 1'
#
loop_
_entity.id
_entity.type
_entity.pdbx_description
1 polymer ?
#
loop_
_entity_poly.entity_id
_entity_poly.type
_entity_poly.pdbx_seq_one_letter_code
_entity_poly.pdbx_strand_id
1 'polypeptide(L)'
;MLLSTWLALTTAAIEPPQRNILYVHVPASICALISFCILFFCSIQYLRTKQQKWDHIAAASAEVGLVFATVLNVTGMIFAYAEWGAWWTPSPRLISSAVLWFLYAAYLLLRNSLTDRHRSETISAVFGIIAFVDVPLVLISARFVPDIHRPGFAFDTPAQLLALACSVCGTILLMTALVWIKSDLLKIKNQMDTER
;
A
#
# COMPACT_ATOMS: atom_id res chain seq x y z
N MET A 1 9.60 13.90 3.47
CA MET A 1 9.07 13.41 4.76
C MET A 1 9.41 14.32 5.94
N LEU A 2 10.69 14.63 6.26
CA LEU A 2 11.01 15.46 7.43
C LEU A 2 10.35 16.84 7.41
N LEU A 3 10.32 17.52 6.25
CA LEU A 3 9.67 18.84 6.12
C LEU A 3 8.15 18.75 6.33
N SER A 4 7.49 17.74 5.77
CA SER A 4 6.04 17.53 5.92
C SER A 4 5.66 17.19 7.36
N THR A 5 6.49 16.38 8.03
CA THR A 5 6.30 16.05 9.45
C THR A 5 6.50 17.30 10.32
N TRP A 6 7.50 18.13 10.03
CA TRP A 6 7.73 19.38 10.73
C TRP A 6 6.58 20.38 10.55
N LEU A 7 6.11 20.56 9.32
CA LEU A 7 4.93 21.41 9.01
C LEU A 7 3.67 20.89 9.71
N ALA A 8 3.44 19.57 9.69
CA ALA A 8 2.29 18.97 10.36
C ALA A 8 2.29 19.22 11.89
N LEU A 9 3.47 19.17 12.52
CA LEU A 9 3.57 19.33 13.97
C LEU A 9 3.60 20.80 14.44
N THR A 10 3.98 21.75 13.58
CA THR A 10 4.21 23.15 13.98
C THR A 10 3.13 24.12 13.49
N THR A 11 2.72 24.03 12.20
CA THR A 11 1.85 25.02 11.57
C THR A 11 0.54 24.47 11.04
N ALA A 12 0.46 23.14 10.86
CA ALA A 12 -0.67 22.44 10.28
C ALA A 12 -1.23 21.36 11.21
N ALA A 13 -1.01 21.50 12.52
CA ALA A 13 -1.52 20.55 13.51
C ALA A 13 -3.06 20.42 13.42
N ILE A 14 -3.55 19.19 13.51
CA ILE A 14 -4.96 18.86 13.54
C ILE A 14 -5.38 18.71 15.01
N GLU A 15 -6.46 19.33 15.38
CA GLU A 15 -7.03 19.15 16.71
C GLU A 15 -8.16 18.07 16.69
N PRO A 16 -8.19 17.19 17.65
CA PRO A 16 -7.20 16.97 18.72
C PRO A 16 -5.87 16.33 18.21
N PRO A 17 -4.74 16.49 18.93
CA PRO A 17 -3.39 16.15 18.44
C PRO A 17 -3.19 14.73 17.91
N GLN A 18 -3.94 13.74 18.42
CA GLN A 18 -3.86 12.34 17.93
C GLN A 18 -4.21 12.20 16.44
N ARG A 19 -4.96 13.17 15.87
CA ARG A 19 -5.32 13.17 14.45
C ARG A 19 -4.16 13.47 13.51
N ASN A 20 -3.04 13.99 14.02
CA ASN A 20 -1.84 14.21 13.21
C ASN A 20 -1.27 12.92 12.60
N ILE A 21 -1.63 11.74 13.13
CA ILE A 21 -1.29 10.45 12.53
C ILE A 21 -1.82 10.30 11.08
N LEU A 22 -2.88 11.06 10.73
CA LEU A 22 -3.45 11.06 9.39
C LEU A 22 -2.48 11.54 8.30
N TYR A 23 -1.49 12.36 8.66
CA TYR A 23 -0.40 12.78 7.74
C TYR A 23 0.53 11.63 7.34
N VAL A 24 0.47 10.49 8.04
CA VAL A 24 1.18 9.25 7.70
C VAL A 24 0.19 8.22 7.14
N HIS A 25 -0.96 8.06 7.79
CA HIS A 25 -1.98 7.07 7.45
C HIS A 25 -2.53 7.25 6.04
N VAL A 26 -2.93 8.48 5.68
CA VAL A 26 -3.53 8.77 4.36
C VAL A 26 -2.51 8.57 3.22
N PRO A 27 -1.29 9.13 3.27
CA PRO A 27 -0.27 8.84 2.26
C PRO A 27 0.07 7.36 2.14
N ALA A 28 0.18 6.63 3.27
CA ALA A 28 0.46 5.20 3.26
C ALA A 28 -0.65 4.40 2.56
N SER A 29 -1.92 4.75 2.82
CA SER A 29 -3.07 4.11 2.15
C SER A 29 -3.06 4.34 0.64
N ILE A 30 -2.78 5.55 0.20
CA ILE A 30 -2.67 5.89 -1.23
C ILE A 30 -1.52 5.10 -1.88
N CYS A 31 -0.35 5.05 -1.26
CA CYS A 31 0.80 4.32 -1.78
C CYS A 31 0.56 2.80 -1.82
N ALA A 32 -0.10 2.22 -0.81
CA ALA A 32 -0.50 0.82 -0.84
C ALA A 32 -1.40 0.52 -2.04
N LEU A 33 -2.46 1.30 -2.24
CA LEU A 33 -3.39 1.13 -3.36
C LEU A 33 -2.69 1.28 -4.72
N ILE A 34 -1.84 2.31 -4.89
CA ILE A 34 -1.07 2.51 -6.14
C ILE A 34 -0.16 1.31 -6.39
N SER A 35 0.55 0.81 -5.37
CA SER A 35 1.44 -0.34 -5.51
C SER A 35 0.69 -1.59 -5.95
N PHE A 36 -0.52 -1.82 -5.43
CA PHE A 36 -1.34 -2.96 -5.82
C PHE A 36 -1.95 -2.79 -7.22
N CYS A 37 -2.27 -1.57 -7.63
CA CYS A 37 -2.61 -1.30 -9.03
C CYS A 37 -1.44 -1.61 -9.98
N ILE A 38 -0.22 -1.20 -9.62
CA ILE A 38 0.99 -1.51 -10.43
C ILE A 38 1.20 -3.03 -10.52
N LEU A 39 1.09 -3.75 -9.38
CA LEU A 39 1.15 -5.21 -9.35
C LEU A 39 0.14 -5.83 -10.33
N PHE A 40 -1.12 -5.41 -10.28
CA PHE A 40 -2.19 -5.91 -11.14
C PHE A 40 -1.87 -5.72 -12.63
N PHE A 41 -1.57 -4.49 -13.04
CA PHE A 41 -1.26 -4.19 -14.43
C PHE A 41 0.00 -4.91 -14.93
N CYS A 42 1.06 -4.96 -14.10
CA CYS A 42 2.28 -5.67 -14.45
C CYS A 42 2.06 -7.19 -14.51
N SER A 43 1.22 -7.77 -13.65
CA SER A 43 0.84 -9.18 -13.72
C SER A 43 0.12 -9.53 -15.04
N ILE A 44 -0.83 -8.70 -15.48
CA ILE A 44 -1.49 -8.86 -16.79
C ILE A 44 -0.45 -8.77 -17.90
N GLN A 45 0.44 -7.79 -17.88
CA GLN A 45 1.46 -7.62 -18.92
C GLN A 45 2.45 -8.78 -18.94
N TYR A 46 2.82 -9.32 -17.78
CA TYR A 46 3.65 -10.52 -17.70
C TYR A 46 2.96 -11.73 -18.35
N LEU A 47 1.70 -11.99 -18.01
CA LEU A 47 0.96 -13.12 -18.60
C LEU A 47 0.81 -13.01 -20.13
N ARG A 48 0.67 -11.79 -20.66
CA ARG A 48 0.54 -11.52 -22.10
C ARG A 48 1.85 -11.60 -22.86
N THR A 49 2.94 -11.08 -22.27
CA THR A 49 4.21 -10.89 -23.01
C THR A 49 5.32 -11.83 -22.59
N LYS A 50 5.20 -12.45 -21.40
CA LYS A 50 6.21 -13.27 -20.75
C LYS A 50 7.56 -12.56 -20.53
N GLN A 51 7.57 -11.22 -20.61
CA GLN A 51 8.76 -10.44 -20.37
C GLN A 51 9.03 -10.29 -18.87
N GLN A 52 10.18 -10.69 -18.44
CA GLN A 52 10.64 -10.71 -17.03
C GLN A 52 10.59 -9.36 -16.33
N LYS A 53 10.75 -8.25 -17.09
CA LYS A 53 10.67 -6.90 -16.52
C LYS A 53 9.34 -6.64 -15.81
N TRP A 54 8.23 -7.17 -16.36
CA TRP A 54 6.91 -6.98 -15.77
C TRP A 54 6.75 -7.77 -14.48
N ASP A 55 7.32 -8.97 -14.41
CA ASP A 55 7.36 -9.78 -13.19
C ASP A 55 8.19 -9.11 -12.09
N HIS A 56 9.36 -8.55 -12.42
CA HIS A 56 10.19 -7.85 -11.43
C HIS A 56 9.47 -6.63 -10.84
N ILE A 57 8.81 -5.82 -11.69
CA ILE A 57 8.05 -4.66 -11.23
C ILE A 57 6.85 -5.12 -10.38
N ALA A 58 6.14 -6.17 -10.81
CA ALA A 58 5.01 -6.73 -10.06
C ALA A 58 5.43 -7.19 -8.66
N ALA A 59 6.51 -7.98 -8.57
CA ALA A 59 7.02 -8.48 -7.29
C ALA A 59 7.52 -7.35 -6.38
N ALA A 60 8.27 -6.39 -6.94
CA ALA A 60 8.72 -5.22 -6.20
C ALA A 60 7.55 -4.39 -5.66
N SER A 61 6.51 -4.19 -6.48
CA SER A 61 5.31 -3.45 -6.08
C SER A 61 4.51 -4.19 -5.01
N ALA A 62 4.47 -5.53 -5.03
CA ALA A 62 3.83 -6.32 -3.98
C ALA A 62 4.53 -6.16 -2.62
N GLU A 63 5.87 -6.24 -2.61
CA GLU A 63 6.64 -6.07 -1.36
C GLU A 63 6.50 -4.66 -0.79
N VAL A 64 6.68 -3.63 -1.62
CA VAL A 64 6.55 -2.24 -1.21
C VAL A 64 5.12 -1.91 -0.79
N GLY A 65 4.14 -2.39 -1.55
CA GLY A 65 2.72 -2.24 -1.24
C GLY A 65 2.34 -2.87 0.10
N LEU A 66 2.89 -4.06 0.42
CA LEU A 66 2.65 -4.71 1.72
C LEU A 66 3.25 -3.91 2.88
N VAL A 67 4.43 -3.29 2.70
CA VAL A 67 5.00 -2.40 3.73
C VAL A 67 4.07 -1.21 3.99
N PHE A 68 3.58 -0.54 2.95
CA PHE A 68 2.64 0.57 3.10
C PHE A 68 1.29 0.13 3.67
N ALA A 69 0.79 -1.05 3.30
CA ALA A 69 -0.42 -1.63 3.89
C ALA A 69 -0.23 -1.97 5.38
N THR A 70 0.98 -2.37 5.79
CA THR A 70 1.30 -2.56 7.21
C THR A 70 1.27 -1.23 7.97
N VAL A 71 1.90 -0.19 7.42
CA VAL A 71 1.86 1.17 8.00
C VAL A 71 0.40 1.66 8.09
N LEU A 72 -0.39 1.48 7.03
CA LEU A 72 -1.82 1.79 7.00
C LEU A 72 -2.59 1.11 8.13
N ASN A 73 -2.46 -0.22 8.28
CA ASN A 73 -3.19 -0.97 9.29
C ASN A 73 -2.75 -0.59 10.72
N VAL A 74 -1.43 -0.49 10.98
CA VAL A 74 -0.91 -0.12 12.30
C VAL A 74 -1.35 1.30 12.70
N THR A 75 -1.18 2.28 11.81
CA THR A 75 -1.60 3.66 12.08
C THR A 75 -3.13 3.78 12.20
N GLY A 76 -3.87 2.97 11.45
CA GLY A 76 -5.33 2.87 11.55
C GLY A 76 -5.79 2.33 12.90
N MET A 77 -5.13 1.30 13.45
CA MET A 77 -5.41 0.76 14.79
C MET A 77 -5.11 1.78 15.89
N ILE A 78 -3.98 2.50 15.79
CA ILE A 78 -3.61 3.56 16.75
C ILE A 78 -4.67 4.68 16.71
N PHE A 79 -5.07 5.11 15.51
CA PHE A 79 -6.12 6.11 15.33
C PHE A 79 -7.47 5.63 15.90
N ALA A 80 -7.85 4.38 15.63
CA ALA A 80 -9.09 3.79 16.14
C ALA A 80 -9.13 3.79 17.66
N TYR A 81 -8.03 3.42 18.31
CA TYR A 81 -7.94 3.46 19.76
C TYR A 81 -8.06 4.88 20.32
N ALA A 82 -7.41 5.84 19.69
CA ALA A 82 -7.42 7.24 20.12
C ALA A 82 -8.80 7.93 19.95
N GLU A 83 -9.54 7.59 18.88
CA GLU A 83 -10.85 8.22 18.58
C GLU A 83 -12.03 7.46 19.20
N TRP A 84 -11.94 6.13 19.32
CA TRP A 84 -13.08 5.28 19.72
C TRP A 84 -12.81 4.38 20.92
N GLY A 85 -11.59 4.40 21.48
CA GLY A 85 -11.24 3.58 22.65
C GLY A 85 -11.06 2.08 22.35
N ALA A 86 -11.04 1.67 21.09
CA ALA A 86 -10.90 0.28 20.66
C ALA A 86 -9.86 0.16 19.54
N TRP A 87 -8.92 -0.79 19.69
CA TRP A 87 -7.89 -1.06 18.69
C TRP A 87 -8.46 -1.58 17.36
N TRP A 88 -9.58 -2.26 17.44
CA TRP A 88 -10.24 -2.85 16.28
C TRP A 88 -11.76 -2.85 16.47
N THR A 89 -12.46 -2.41 15.43
CA THR A 89 -13.90 -2.52 15.31
C THR A 89 -14.23 -3.25 14.01
N PRO A 90 -15.15 -4.22 13.98
CA PRO A 90 -15.45 -5.00 12.78
C PRO A 90 -16.27 -4.15 11.77
N SER A 91 -15.65 -3.11 11.23
CA SER A 91 -16.24 -2.31 10.16
C SER A 91 -15.84 -2.87 8.79
N PRO A 92 -16.67 -2.70 7.74
CA PRO A 92 -16.35 -3.19 6.40
C PRO A 92 -15.02 -2.68 5.87
N ARG A 93 -14.66 -1.44 6.17
CA ARG A 93 -13.39 -0.83 5.77
C ARG A 93 -12.19 -1.48 6.45
N LEU A 94 -12.24 -1.70 7.76
CA LEU A 94 -11.15 -2.34 8.49
C LEU A 94 -11.00 -3.81 8.11
N ILE A 95 -12.12 -4.52 7.94
CA ILE A 95 -12.10 -5.91 7.50
C ILE A 95 -11.47 -6.02 6.10
N SER A 96 -11.91 -5.24 5.12
CA SER A 96 -11.35 -5.30 3.77
C SER A 96 -9.89 -4.87 3.71
N SER A 97 -9.46 -3.87 4.50
CA SER A 97 -8.03 -3.50 4.57
C SER A 97 -7.15 -4.60 5.16
N ALA A 98 -7.65 -5.33 6.15
CA ALA A 98 -6.96 -6.50 6.71
C ALA A 98 -6.92 -7.66 5.71
N VAL A 99 -8.03 -7.97 5.03
CA VAL A 99 -8.09 -8.97 3.96
C VAL A 99 -7.09 -8.64 2.87
N LEU A 100 -7.02 -7.38 2.42
CA LEU A 100 -6.06 -6.90 1.44
C LEU A 100 -4.62 -7.20 1.90
N TRP A 101 -4.29 -6.90 3.14
CA TRP A 101 -2.96 -7.18 3.71
C TRP A 101 -2.64 -8.69 3.67
N PHE A 102 -3.57 -9.55 4.10
CA PHE A 102 -3.39 -11.01 4.09
C PHE A 102 -3.25 -11.57 2.67
N LEU A 103 -4.03 -11.07 1.71
CA LEU A 103 -3.93 -11.49 0.30
C LEU A 103 -2.54 -11.19 -0.28
N TYR A 104 -2.00 -10.00 -0.04
CA TYR A 104 -0.68 -9.65 -0.57
C TYR A 104 0.48 -10.28 0.23
N ALA A 105 0.30 -10.54 1.53
CA ALA A 105 1.22 -11.40 2.28
C ALA A 105 1.23 -12.83 1.72
N ALA A 106 0.06 -13.40 1.44
CA ALA A 106 -0.07 -14.71 0.79
C ALA A 106 0.54 -14.74 -0.62
N TYR A 107 0.40 -13.66 -1.41
CA TYR A 107 1.10 -13.51 -2.69
C TYR A 107 2.61 -13.69 -2.55
N LEU A 108 3.24 -13.02 -1.58
CA LEU A 108 4.69 -13.10 -1.36
C LEU A 108 5.11 -14.48 -0.84
N LEU A 109 4.32 -15.08 0.05
CA LEU A 109 4.57 -16.45 0.55
C LEU A 109 4.49 -17.46 -0.59
N LEU A 110 3.44 -17.39 -1.41
CA LEU A 110 3.26 -18.26 -2.57
C LEU A 110 4.41 -18.13 -3.56
N ARG A 111 4.80 -16.89 -3.87
CA ARG A 111 5.92 -16.60 -4.77
C ARG A 111 7.23 -17.23 -4.29
N ASN A 112 7.50 -17.17 -2.99
CA ASN A 112 8.74 -17.66 -2.40
C ASN A 112 8.73 -19.17 -2.11
N SER A 113 7.58 -19.82 -2.12
CA SER A 113 7.45 -21.27 -1.85
C SER A 113 7.71 -22.16 -3.06
N LEU A 114 7.66 -21.61 -4.26
CA LEU A 114 7.81 -22.36 -5.50
C LEU A 114 9.29 -22.35 -5.96
N THR A 115 9.86 -23.53 -6.15
CA THR A 115 11.25 -23.70 -6.59
C THR A 115 11.43 -23.46 -8.08
N ASP A 116 10.43 -23.85 -8.90
CA ASP A 116 10.43 -23.56 -10.33
C ASP A 116 10.05 -22.09 -10.53
N ARG A 117 10.99 -21.32 -11.02
CA ARG A 117 10.87 -19.91 -11.22
C ARG A 117 9.75 -19.52 -12.18
N HIS A 118 9.69 -20.17 -13.34
CA HIS A 118 8.70 -19.82 -14.38
C HIS A 118 7.27 -20.12 -13.92
N ARG A 119 7.14 -21.19 -13.15
CA ARG A 119 5.90 -21.56 -12.49
C ARG A 119 5.54 -20.57 -11.39
N SER A 120 6.52 -20.16 -10.57
CA SER A 120 6.32 -19.13 -9.53
C SER A 120 5.84 -17.80 -10.11
N GLU A 121 6.51 -17.28 -11.14
CA GLU A 121 6.14 -16.05 -11.83
C GLU A 121 4.70 -16.10 -12.38
N THR A 122 4.34 -17.20 -13.04
CA THR A 122 3.01 -17.35 -13.66
C THR A 122 1.90 -17.48 -12.62
N ILE A 123 2.09 -18.32 -11.59
CA ILE A 123 1.09 -18.54 -10.53
C ILE A 123 0.92 -17.26 -9.70
N SER A 124 2.03 -16.59 -9.37
CA SER A 124 1.97 -15.31 -8.64
C SER A 124 1.25 -14.23 -9.43
N ALA A 125 1.48 -14.13 -10.74
CA ALA A 125 0.77 -13.17 -11.59
C ALA A 125 -0.75 -13.43 -11.59
N VAL A 126 -1.18 -14.70 -11.73
CA VAL A 126 -2.60 -15.07 -11.66
C VAL A 126 -3.18 -14.74 -10.29
N PHE A 127 -2.47 -15.10 -9.21
CA PHE A 127 -2.92 -14.80 -7.85
C PHE A 127 -3.03 -13.29 -7.60
N GLY A 128 -2.04 -12.49 -8.06
CA GLY A 128 -2.07 -11.03 -7.93
C GLY A 128 -3.25 -10.38 -8.65
N ILE A 129 -3.66 -10.92 -9.81
CA ILE A 129 -4.86 -10.46 -10.53
C ILE A 129 -6.13 -10.78 -9.73
N ILE A 130 -6.24 -11.98 -9.17
CA ILE A 130 -7.39 -12.39 -8.36
C ILE A 130 -7.46 -11.55 -7.08
N ALA A 131 -6.33 -11.39 -6.37
CA ALA A 131 -6.24 -10.61 -5.15
C ALA A 131 -6.64 -9.13 -5.35
N PHE A 132 -6.45 -8.59 -6.56
CA PHE A 132 -6.81 -7.21 -6.88
C PHE A 132 -8.32 -6.93 -6.78
N VAL A 133 -9.17 -7.94 -6.82
CA VAL A 133 -10.64 -7.79 -6.64
C VAL A 133 -10.96 -7.13 -5.30
N ASP A 134 -10.14 -7.34 -4.27
CA ASP A 134 -10.33 -6.72 -2.96
C ASP A 134 -10.06 -5.20 -2.96
N VAL A 135 -9.21 -4.68 -3.85
CA VAL A 135 -8.90 -3.24 -3.95
C VAL A 135 -10.15 -2.40 -4.20
N PRO A 136 -10.98 -2.66 -5.24
CA PRO A 136 -12.25 -1.94 -5.39
C PRO A 136 -13.22 -2.18 -4.22
N LEU A 137 -13.20 -3.33 -3.55
CA LEU A 137 -14.03 -3.58 -2.38
C LEU A 137 -13.65 -2.66 -1.21
N VAL A 138 -12.35 -2.44 -0.96
CA VAL A 138 -11.87 -1.46 0.01
C VAL A 138 -12.42 -0.06 -0.31
N LEU A 139 -12.32 0.37 -1.58
CA LEU A 139 -12.79 1.69 -2.01
C LEU A 139 -14.31 1.83 -1.92
N ILE A 140 -15.06 0.80 -2.31
CA ILE A 140 -16.52 0.76 -2.22
C ILE A 140 -16.96 0.80 -0.75
N SER A 141 -16.35 -0.02 0.11
CA SER A 141 -16.66 -0.03 1.54
C SER A 141 -16.41 1.35 2.16
N ALA A 142 -15.33 2.02 1.76
CA ALA A 142 -14.98 3.35 2.24
C ALA A 142 -15.97 4.44 1.81
N ARG A 143 -16.65 4.27 0.67
CA ARG A 143 -17.51 5.30 0.07
C ARG A 143 -18.99 5.11 0.35
N PHE A 144 -19.46 3.87 0.30
CA PHE A 144 -20.90 3.57 0.24
C PHE A 144 -21.45 2.90 1.48
N VAL A 145 -20.59 2.30 2.31
CA VAL A 145 -21.05 1.65 3.53
C VAL A 145 -20.95 2.64 4.69
N PRO A 146 -22.08 2.94 5.39
CA PRO A 146 -22.01 3.73 6.61
C PRO A 146 -21.07 3.11 7.62
N ASP A 147 -20.08 3.88 8.05
CA ASP A 147 -19.02 3.42 8.94
C ASP A 147 -18.74 4.48 10.01
N ILE A 148 -18.03 4.10 11.04
CA ILE A 148 -17.51 4.98 12.08
C ILE A 148 -16.62 6.10 11.52
N HIS A 149 -16.04 5.90 10.33
CA HIS A 149 -15.28 6.92 9.61
C HIS A 149 -16.18 7.93 8.94
N ARG A 150 -16.34 9.10 9.56
CA ARG A 150 -17.09 10.21 8.95
C ARG A 150 -16.27 10.84 7.82
N PRO A 151 -16.81 10.97 6.59
CA PRO A 151 -16.11 11.67 5.53
C PRO A 151 -15.96 13.16 5.86
N GLY A 152 -14.81 13.75 5.54
CA GLY A 152 -14.59 15.20 5.51
C GLY A 152 -14.20 15.88 6.83
N PHE A 153 -13.77 15.14 7.85
CA PHE A 153 -13.55 15.76 9.18
C PHE A 153 -12.08 16.09 9.54
N ALA A 154 -11.15 15.90 8.63
CA ALA A 154 -9.74 15.85 9.05
C ALA A 154 -8.88 17.07 8.65
N PHE A 155 -9.21 17.77 7.58
CA PHE A 155 -8.35 18.82 7.02
C PHE A 155 -9.18 20.05 6.64
N ASP A 156 -9.25 21.03 7.55
CA ASP A 156 -10.14 22.18 7.42
C ASP A 156 -9.42 23.47 6.99
N THR A 157 -8.08 23.50 7.08
CA THR A 157 -7.28 24.69 6.75
C THR A 157 -6.41 24.49 5.51
N PRO A 158 -6.10 25.56 4.75
CA PRO A 158 -5.18 25.49 3.61
C PRO A 158 -3.80 24.97 4.00
N ALA A 159 -3.32 25.27 5.22
CA ALA A 159 -2.04 24.80 5.73
C ALA A 159 -2.05 23.28 5.92
N GLN A 160 -3.14 22.72 6.46
CA GLN A 160 -3.32 21.28 6.63
C GLN A 160 -3.38 20.56 5.28
N LEU A 161 -4.09 21.09 4.29
CA LEU A 161 -4.15 20.54 2.94
C LEU A 161 -2.80 20.59 2.25
N LEU A 162 -2.03 21.66 2.41
CA LEU A 162 -0.67 21.77 1.88
C LEU A 162 0.26 20.73 2.52
N ALA A 163 0.23 20.59 3.85
CA ALA A 163 1.01 19.60 4.57
C ALA A 163 0.68 18.17 4.12
N LEU A 164 -0.61 17.86 3.93
CA LEU A 164 -1.06 16.59 3.40
C LEU A 164 -0.55 16.35 1.97
N ALA A 165 -0.68 17.34 1.08
CA ALA A 165 -0.19 17.25 -0.29
C ALA A 165 1.33 16.99 -0.33
N CYS A 166 2.12 17.72 0.46
CA CYS A 166 3.55 17.50 0.60
C CYS A 166 3.87 16.07 1.12
N SER A 167 3.10 15.59 2.11
CA SER A 167 3.27 14.24 2.65
C SER A 167 2.95 13.17 1.59
N VAL A 168 1.85 13.33 0.87
CA VAL A 168 1.45 12.42 -0.23
C VAL A 168 2.50 12.40 -1.32
N CYS A 169 2.93 13.56 -1.83
CA CYS A 169 3.96 13.65 -2.86
C CYS A 169 5.28 13.02 -2.41
N GLY A 170 5.74 13.33 -1.20
CA GLY A 170 6.99 12.77 -0.66
C GLY A 170 6.91 11.25 -0.48
N THR A 171 5.77 10.73 -0.05
CA THR A 171 5.57 9.29 0.13
C THR A 171 5.46 8.55 -1.22
N ILE A 172 4.82 9.15 -2.24
CA ILE A 172 4.79 8.59 -3.61
C ILE A 172 6.20 8.55 -4.22
N LEU A 173 7.00 9.59 -4.04
CA LEU A 173 8.39 9.58 -4.49
C LEU A 173 9.20 8.48 -3.81
N LEU A 174 9.04 8.31 -2.50
CA LEU A 174 9.68 7.22 -1.74
C LEU A 174 9.23 5.85 -2.26
N MET A 175 7.92 5.64 -2.42
CA MET A 175 7.35 4.40 -2.96
C MET A 175 7.95 4.09 -4.34
N THR A 176 7.97 5.07 -5.24
CA THR A 176 8.50 4.90 -6.61
C THR A 176 9.97 4.52 -6.59
N ALA A 177 10.78 5.18 -5.75
CA ALA A 177 12.19 4.86 -5.59
C ALA A 177 12.39 3.44 -5.04
N LEU A 178 11.60 3.03 -4.02
CA LEU A 178 11.67 1.69 -3.45
C LEU A 178 11.29 0.61 -4.46
N VAL A 179 10.22 0.82 -5.25
CA VAL A 179 9.81 -0.12 -6.30
C VAL A 179 10.89 -0.23 -7.37
N TRP A 180 11.49 0.89 -7.79
CA TRP A 180 12.56 0.88 -8.78
C TRP A 180 13.78 0.11 -8.27
N ILE A 181 14.32 0.50 -7.11
CA ILE A 181 15.49 -0.17 -6.50
C ILE A 181 15.24 -1.67 -6.33
N LYS A 182 14.07 -2.05 -5.82
CA LYS A 182 13.74 -3.46 -5.61
C LYS A 182 13.61 -4.22 -6.92
N SER A 183 13.00 -3.62 -7.95
CA SER A 183 12.91 -4.21 -9.29
C SER A 183 14.29 -4.45 -9.91
N ASP A 184 15.22 -3.48 -9.78
CA ASP A 184 16.59 -3.62 -10.27
C ASP A 184 17.37 -4.70 -9.49
N LEU A 185 17.19 -4.79 -8.17
CA LEU A 185 17.78 -5.86 -7.36
C LEU A 185 17.30 -7.25 -7.79
N LEU A 186 16.00 -7.40 -8.08
CA LEU A 186 15.44 -8.65 -8.59
C LEU A 186 16.03 -9.01 -9.96
N LYS A 187 16.21 -8.04 -10.85
CA LYS A 187 16.84 -8.22 -12.15
C LYS A 187 18.30 -8.71 -12.01
N ILE A 188 19.09 -8.05 -11.17
CA ILE A 188 20.50 -8.43 -10.93
C ILE A 188 20.58 -9.84 -10.35
N LYS A 189 19.76 -10.15 -9.32
CA LYS A 189 19.69 -11.49 -8.75
C LYS A 189 19.42 -12.56 -9.82
N ASN A 190 18.47 -12.29 -10.70
CA ASN A 190 18.13 -13.21 -11.78
C ASN A 190 19.28 -13.45 -12.77
N GLN A 191 20.06 -12.43 -13.09
CA GLN A 191 21.24 -12.58 -13.96
C GLN A 191 22.30 -13.47 -13.32
N MET A 192 22.59 -13.25 -12.03
CA MET A 192 23.54 -14.08 -11.28
C MET A 192 23.11 -15.54 -11.16
N ASP A 193 21.82 -15.82 -11.01
CA ASP A 193 21.30 -17.20 -10.93
C ASP A 193 21.32 -17.92 -12.28
N THR A 194 21.35 -17.21 -13.40
CA THR A 194 21.43 -17.78 -14.76
C THR A 194 22.87 -18.10 -15.17
N GLU A 195 23.86 -17.44 -14.55
CA GLU A 195 25.30 -17.64 -14.83
C GLU A 195 25.92 -18.77 -13.98
N ARG A 196 25.18 -19.35 -13.04
CA ARG A 196 25.59 -20.49 -12.20
C ARG A 196 25.09 -21.83 -12.73
#